data_b4dad7ba1740fb534a1862a7afaa8bad
#
_entry.id   b4dad7ba1740fb534a1862a7afaa8bad
#
_cell.length_a   1.000
_cell.length_b   1.000
_cell.length_c   1.000
_cell.angle_alpha   90.00
_cell.angle_beta   90.00
_cell.angle_gamma   90.00
#
_symmetry.space_group_name_H-M   'P 1'
#
loop_
_entity.id
_entity.type
_entity.pdbx_description
1 polymer ?
#
loop_
_entity_poly.entity_id
_entity_poly.type
_entity_poly.pdbx_seq_one_letter_code
_entity_poly.pdbx_strand_id
1 'polypeptide(L)'
;MYNKFPQFYNKIFDYSLKKGTHVKLIDIIRSSKIKEKDRIILSTKHLYKELPIRLANRVTDLNNLPFGLSKNHSINTVREWYLTSFLELLEIKEPNSTNEIIEYKNVLHKIYNRHGTILMTISKGLNELKKENKIGDLEAPTMQLFLNRFYTNRTEIRILIEQYLSFFEKPKGENYFGIVNLKAEPVKIIRSVIEDIQFLCNKNKLNVELDDIVKIKSCKNNIILPCIDHYLYYILFELVKNSIQATIEKKGLFHNYVPKIELSVIEIDENWIVIKIEDNGIGIQELNMNKIWYYSFTTSVIDSTDIVEGSDFNKLSPLSGFGYGLPISDIYINFFNSSTNNIKIDSIYKKGTVIYLYLRNHKL
;
A
#
# COMPACT_ATOMS: atom_id res chain seq x y z
N MET A 1 25.39 1.49 18.41
CA MET A 1 24.57 2.71 18.21
C MET A 1 23.63 3.02 19.38
N TYR A 2 23.28 2.04 20.19
CA TYR A 2 22.49 2.19 21.43
C TYR A 2 23.09 3.17 22.43
N ASN A 3 24.39 3.46 22.35
CA ASN A 3 25.08 4.38 23.26
C ASN A 3 24.81 5.88 22.99
N LYS A 4 24.12 6.25 21.91
CA LYS A 4 23.84 7.68 21.62
C LYS A 4 22.63 8.25 22.37
N PHE A 5 21.67 7.41 22.83
CA PHE A 5 20.41 7.90 23.44
C PHE A 5 19.90 7.02 24.60
N PRO A 6 20.72 6.68 25.63
CA PRO A 6 20.27 5.81 26.74
C PRO A 6 19.05 6.36 27.48
N GLN A 7 18.93 7.66 27.56
CA GLN A 7 17.84 8.37 28.26
C GLN A 7 16.44 8.22 27.59
N PHE A 8 16.39 7.85 26.31
CA PHE A 8 15.12 7.67 25.60
C PHE A 8 14.63 6.21 25.59
N TYR A 9 15.46 5.28 26.03
CA TYR A 9 15.13 3.86 26.06
C TYR A 9 13.86 3.56 26.85
N ASN A 10 13.79 4.09 28.06
CA ASN A 10 12.63 3.91 28.93
C ASN A 10 11.36 4.49 28.29
N LYS A 11 11.47 5.66 27.62
CA LYS A 11 10.33 6.26 26.92
C LYS A 11 9.85 5.40 25.76
N ILE A 12 10.77 4.91 24.91
CA ILE A 12 10.40 4.01 23.79
C ILE A 12 9.71 2.76 24.35
N PHE A 13 10.25 2.16 25.38
CA PHE A 13 9.68 0.99 26.03
C PHE A 13 8.27 1.27 26.54
N ASP A 14 8.08 2.34 27.33
CA ASP A 14 6.79 2.72 27.91
C ASP A 14 5.72 2.96 26.83
N TYR A 15 6.10 3.62 25.72
CA TYR A 15 5.19 3.84 24.59
C TYR A 15 4.92 2.56 23.79
N SER A 16 5.90 1.67 23.64
CA SER A 16 5.74 0.41 22.89
C SER A 16 4.87 -0.63 23.60
N LEU A 17 4.63 -0.49 24.91
CA LEU A 17 3.66 -1.32 25.65
C LEU A 17 2.21 -0.96 25.32
N LYS A 18 1.98 0.23 24.78
CA LYS A 18 0.64 0.69 24.41
C LYS A 18 0.27 0.19 23.02
N LYS A 19 -1.02 -0.11 22.83
CA LYS A 19 -1.56 -0.49 21.52
C LYS A 19 -2.13 0.74 20.83
N GLY A 20 -1.81 0.92 19.55
CA GLY A 20 -2.47 1.91 18.70
C GLY A 20 -3.93 1.53 18.43
N THR A 21 -4.78 2.53 18.19
CA THR A 21 -6.18 2.32 17.81
C THR A 21 -6.28 1.86 16.36
N HIS A 22 -7.18 0.93 16.05
CA HIS A 22 -7.35 0.47 14.67
C HIS A 22 -7.99 1.54 13.78
N VAL A 23 -7.38 1.84 12.65
CA VAL A 23 -7.86 2.87 11.71
C VAL A 23 -8.77 2.23 10.67
N LYS A 24 -9.98 2.76 10.52
CA LYS A 24 -10.99 2.27 9.57
C LYS A 24 -11.45 3.39 8.65
N LEU A 25 -11.67 3.07 7.37
CA LEU A 25 -12.19 4.03 6.40
C LEU A 25 -13.53 4.63 6.86
N ILE A 26 -14.43 3.81 7.40
CA ILE A 26 -15.75 4.27 7.86
C ILE A 26 -15.66 5.32 8.98
N ASP A 27 -14.65 5.24 9.86
CA ASP A 27 -14.48 6.22 10.94
C ASP A 27 -13.97 7.55 10.39
N ILE A 28 -13.11 7.52 9.35
CA ILE A 28 -12.71 8.72 8.62
C ILE A 28 -13.94 9.35 7.94
N ILE A 29 -14.73 8.56 7.23
CA ILE A 29 -15.96 9.03 6.56
C ILE A 29 -16.93 9.67 7.56
N ARG A 30 -17.17 9.04 8.71
CA ARG A 30 -18.05 9.57 9.78
C ARG A 30 -17.55 10.90 10.33
N SER A 31 -16.25 11.11 10.37
CA SER A 31 -15.68 12.37 10.85
C SER A 31 -15.96 13.56 9.91
N SER A 32 -16.44 13.32 8.67
CA SER A 32 -16.87 14.37 7.75
C SER A 32 -18.05 15.20 8.29
N LYS A 33 -18.86 14.61 9.18
CA LYS A 33 -20.01 15.28 9.82
C LYS A 33 -19.61 16.28 10.92
N ILE A 34 -18.33 16.26 11.35
CA ILE A 34 -17.82 17.18 12.38
C ILE A 34 -17.49 18.53 11.71
N LYS A 35 -17.80 19.65 12.39
CA LYS A 35 -17.45 20.99 11.93
C LYS A 35 -15.94 21.13 11.76
N GLU A 36 -15.51 21.87 10.74
CA GLU A 36 -14.10 21.94 10.32
C GLU A 36 -13.14 22.34 11.45
N LYS A 37 -13.46 23.40 12.21
CA LYS A 37 -12.63 23.82 13.35
C LYS A 37 -12.48 22.75 14.41
N ASP A 38 -13.58 22.14 14.81
CA ASP A 38 -13.59 21.10 15.85
C ASP A 38 -12.84 19.86 15.38
N ARG A 39 -12.97 19.53 14.10
CA ARG A 39 -12.30 18.41 13.45
C ARG A 39 -10.78 18.53 13.49
N ILE A 40 -10.23 19.70 13.13
CA ILE A 40 -8.78 19.95 13.18
C ILE A 40 -8.28 19.80 14.62
N ILE A 41 -8.94 20.39 15.59
CA ILE A 41 -8.56 20.31 17.00
C ILE A 41 -8.62 18.86 17.50
N LEU A 42 -9.70 18.14 17.23
CA LEU A 42 -9.87 16.74 17.64
C LEU A 42 -8.83 15.84 16.98
N SER A 43 -8.59 16.02 15.68
CA SER A 43 -7.57 15.26 14.95
C SER A 43 -6.17 15.54 15.47
N THR A 44 -5.84 16.80 15.78
CA THR A 44 -4.55 17.18 16.37
C THR A 44 -4.34 16.46 17.71
N LYS A 45 -5.32 16.54 18.61
CA LYS A 45 -5.25 15.88 19.94
C LYS A 45 -5.16 14.36 19.82
N HIS A 46 -5.88 13.78 18.88
CA HIS A 46 -5.81 12.34 18.61
C HIS A 46 -4.42 11.92 18.12
N LEU A 47 -3.89 12.60 17.09
CA LEU A 47 -2.60 12.27 16.51
C LEU A 47 -1.44 12.52 17.49
N TYR A 48 -1.52 13.57 18.30
CA TYR A 48 -0.54 13.88 19.34
C TYR A 48 -0.36 12.71 20.34
N LYS A 49 -1.45 12.02 20.68
CA LYS A 49 -1.43 10.84 21.57
C LYS A 49 -1.07 9.55 20.86
N GLU A 50 -1.58 9.37 19.63
CA GLU A 50 -1.55 8.11 18.89
C GLU A 50 -0.21 7.88 18.18
N LEU A 51 0.34 8.90 17.51
CA LEU A 51 1.53 8.73 16.68
C LEU A 51 2.79 8.32 17.47
N PRO A 52 3.10 8.89 18.65
CA PRO A 52 4.25 8.42 19.43
C PRO A 52 4.16 6.94 19.78
N ILE A 53 2.97 6.43 20.12
CA ILE A 53 2.73 5.00 20.39
C ILE A 53 3.09 4.16 19.18
N ARG A 54 2.59 4.54 18.00
CA ARG A 54 2.82 3.81 16.75
C ARG A 54 4.27 3.83 16.33
N LEU A 55 4.95 4.97 16.45
CA LEU A 55 6.35 5.10 16.09
C LEU A 55 7.26 4.29 17.03
N ALA A 56 7.02 4.33 18.34
CA ALA A 56 7.76 3.52 19.32
C ALA A 56 7.60 2.02 19.04
N ASN A 57 6.38 1.57 18.72
CA ASN A 57 6.14 0.19 18.31
C ASN A 57 6.96 -0.20 17.07
N ARG A 58 7.08 0.69 16.05
CA ARG A 58 7.91 0.41 14.86
C ARG A 58 9.39 0.31 15.20
N VAL A 59 9.91 1.20 16.07
CA VAL A 59 11.30 1.12 16.54
C VAL A 59 11.55 -0.23 17.21
N THR A 60 10.65 -0.66 18.10
CA THR A 60 10.75 -1.94 18.81
C THR A 60 10.68 -3.14 17.87
N ASP A 61 9.75 -3.12 16.90
CA ASP A 61 9.64 -4.19 15.91
C ASP A 61 10.91 -4.34 15.08
N LEU A 62 11.50 -3.23 14.60
CA LEU A 62 12.72 -3.25 13.79
C LEU A 62 13.96 -3.67 14.57
N ASN A 63 13.98 -3.43 15.90
CA ASN A 63 15.04 -3.91 16.78
C ASN A 63 15.00 -5.44 16.94
N ASN A 64 13.81 -6.03 16.95
CA ASN A 64 13.57 -7.44 17.23
C ASN A 64 13.43 -8.30 15.97
N LEU A 65 13.88 -7.79 14.81
CA LEU A 65 13.86 -8.55 13.57
C LEU A 65 14.71 -9.81 13.63
N PRO A 66 14.14 -10.96 13.21
CA PRO A 66 14.87 -12.23 13.16
C PRO A 66 15.93 -12.26 12.05
N PHE A 67 16.68 -13.37 11.99
CA PHE A 67 17.61 -13.71 10.89
C PHE A 67 18.72 -12.69 10.64
N GLY A 68 19.08 -11.89 11.65
CA GLY A 68 20.14 -10.88 11.54
C GLY A 68 19.74 -9.59 10.80
N LEU A 69 18.50 -9.48 10.33
CA LEU A 69 17.98 -8.26 9.67
C LEU A 69 18.08 -7.02 10.53
N SER A 70 17.95 -7.14 11.87
CA SER A 70 18.13 -6.02 12.78
C SER A 70 19.53 -5.39 12.72
N LYS A 71 20.52 -6.06 12.12
CA LYS A 71 21.89 -5.56 11.89
C LYS A 71 22.11 -5.04 10.48
N ASN A 72 21.17 -5.29 9.56
CA ASN A 72 21.26 -4.83 8.17
C ASN A 72 21.24 -3.30 8.10
N HIS A 73 22.07 -2.72 7.23
CA HIS A 73 22.22 -1.27 7.11
C HIS A 73 20.92 -0.59 6.68
N SER A 74 20.22 -1.10 5.67
CA SER A 74 18.96 -0.54 5.17
C SER A 74 17.86 -0.58 6.23
N ILE A 75 17.77 -1.67 6.99
CA ILE A 75 16.83 -1.80 8.11
C ILE A 75 17.17 -0.83 9.25
N ASN A 76 18.45 -0.67 9.57
CA ASN A 76 18.90 0.29 10.57
C ASN A 76 18.55 1.74 10.18
N THR A 77 18.70 2.08 8.90
CA THR A 77 18.31 3.40 8.37
C THR A 77 16.82 3.66 8.61
N VAL A 78 15.96 2.71 8.30
CA VAL A 78 14.50 2.82 8.54
C VAL A 78 14.20 2.96 10.03
N ARG A 79 14.87 2.19 10.88
CA ARG A 79 14.72 2.30 12.33
C ARG A 79 15.10 3.69 12.84
N GLU A 80 16.19 4.28 12.34
CA GLU A 80 16.60 5.63 12.70
C GLU A 80 15.59 6.70 12.27
N TRP A 81 14.96 6.54 11.11
CA TRP A 81 13.90 7.44 10.68
C TRP A 81 12.68 7.40 11.63
N TYR A 82 12.27 6.21 12.07
CA TYR A 82 11.20 6.07 13.06
C TYR A 82 11.60 6.63 14.43
N LEU A 83 12.83 6.38 14.87
CA LEU A 83 13.35 6.90 16.14
C LEU A 83 13.41 8.42 16.12
N THR A 84 13.98 9.03 15.08
CA THR A 84 14.03 10.48 14.92
C THR A 84 12.63 11.09 14.95
N SER A 85 11.69 10.49 14.23
CA SER A 85 10.30 10.95 14.19
C SER A 85 9.61 10.84 15.55
N PHE A 86 9.88 9.77 16.29
CA PHE A 86 9.38 9.60 17.66
C PHE A 86 9.90 10.70 18.60
N LEU A 87 11.21 10.99 18.55
CA LEU A 87 11.83 12.00 19.39
C LEU A 87 11.33 13.40 19.07
N GLU A 88 11.20 13.75 17.78
CA GLU A 88 10.61 15.03 17.35
C GLU A 88 9.20 15.22 17.90
N LEU A 89 8.36 14.18 17.94
CA LEU A 89 7.01 14.28 18.49
C LEU A 89 6.99 14.44 20.02
N LEU A 90 7.98 13.87 20.74
CA LEU A 90 8.08 14.02 22.19
C LEU A 90 8.57 15.40 22.63
N GLU A 91 9.23 16.15 21.75
CA GLU A 91 9.70 17.51 22.02
C GLU A 91 8.58 18.56 21.91
N ILE A 92 7.51 18.24 21.18
CA ILE A 92 6.37 19.13 20.99
C ILE A 92 5.44 19.03 22.19
N LYS A 93 4.98 20.16 22.70
CA LYS A 93 3.89 20.21 23.67
C LYS A 93 2.54 19.96 23.00
N GLU A 94 1.54 19.53 23.76
CA GLU A 94 0.19 19.35 23.24
C GLU A 94 -0.31 20.66 22.62
N PRO A 95 -0.62 20.68 21.29
CA PRO A 95 -1.01 21.92 20.61
C PRO A 95 -2.40 22.39 21.07
N ASN A 96 -2.46 23.61 21.60
CA ASN A 96 -3.69 24.23 22.11
C ASN A 96 -4.05 25.55 21.41
N SER A 97 -3.14 26.11 20.61
CA SER A 97 -3.33 27.33 19.82
C SER A 97 -3.18 27.07 18.33
N THR A 98 -3.69 27.98 17.51
CA THR A 98 -3.58 27.87 16.04
C THR A 98 -2.11 27.81 15.58
N ASN A 99 -1.22 28.58 16.19
CA ASN A 99 0.20 28.58 15.84
C ASN A 99 0.85 27.24 16.17
N GLU A 100 0.56 26.67 17.35
CA GLU A 100 1.07 25.35 17.75
C GLU A 100 0.53 24.22 16.86
N ILE A 101 -0.73 24.32 16.40
CA ILE A 101 -1.31 23.38 15.41
C ILE A 101 -0.56 23.47 14.09
N ILE A 102 -0.19 24.67 13.63
CA ILE A 102 0.59 24.84 12.39
C ILE A 102 2.01 24.28 12.55
N GLU A 103 2.65 24.50 13.70
CA GLU A 103 3.96 23.90 13.99
C GLU A 103 3.88 22.38 14.00
N TYR A 104 2.89 21.80 14.67
CA TYR A 104 2.64 20.36 14.68
C TYR A 104 2.42 19.80 13.27
N LYS A 105 1.60 20.46 12.46
CA LYS A 105 1.40 20.14 11.04
C LYS A 105 2.72 20.08 10.28
N ASN A 106 3.61 21.06 10.48
CA ASN A 106 4.91 21.12 9.79
C ASN A 106 5.82 19.96 10.20
N VAL A 107 5.80 19.54 11.46
CA VAL A 107 6.55 18.36 11.92
C VAL A 107 5.96 17.10 11.30
N LEU A 108 4.64 16.94 11.26
CA LEU A 108 4.01 15.80 10.61
C LEU A 108 4.32 15.71 9.11
N HIS A 109 4.39 16.86 8.43
CA HIS A 109 4.80 16.90 7.02
C HIS A 109 6.25 16.42 6.82
N LYS A 110 7.19 16.80 7.70
CA LYS A 110 8.58 16.29 7.69
C LYS A 110 8.61 14.76 7.91
N ILE A 111 7.85 14.27 8.88
CA ILE A 111 7.74 12.83 9.17
C ILE A 111 7.17 12.07 7.97
N TYR A 112 6.10 12.58 7.37
CA TYR A 112 5.46 11.97 6.20
C TYR A 112 6.44 11.81 5.03
N ASN A 113 7.21 12.85 4.74
CA ASN A 113 8.22 12.85 3.67
C ASN A 113 9.39 11.91 3.99
N ARG A 114 9.93 11.94 5.21
CA ARG A 114 11.00 11.04 5.68
C ARG A 114 10.60 9.58 5.52
N HIS A 115 9.34 9.24 5.78
CA HIS A 115 8.84 7.88 5.68
C HIS A 115 8.41 7.47 4.26
N GLY A 116 8.54 8.33 3.25
CA GLY A 116 8.15 8.05 1.87
C GLY A 116 8.85 6.82 1.30
N THR A 117 10.16 6.71 1.50
CA THR A 117 11.01 5.69 0.90
C THR A 117 11.16 4.40 1.73
N ILE A 118 10.47 4.26 2.86
CA ILE A 118 10.60 3.10 3.76
C ILE A 118 10.38 1.76 3.04
N LEU A 119 9.37 1.68 2.16
CA LEU A 119 9.06 0.44 1.44
C LEU A 119 10.26 -0.02 0.60
N MET A 120 10.86 0.90 -0.15
CA MET A 120 12.04 0.63 -0.99
C MET A 120 13.26 0.24 -0.15
N THR A 121 13.48 0.95 0.95
CA THR A 121 14.64 0.73 1.82
C THR A 121 14.56 -0.64 2.50
N ILE A 122 13.37 -1.06 2.97
CA ILE A 122 13.18 -2.42 3.51
C ILE A 122 13.33 -3.47 2.41
N SER A 123 12.75 -3.25 1.22
CA SER A 123 12.91 -4.15 0.07
C SER A 123 14.37 -4.37 -0.28
N LYS A 124 15.19 -3.31 -0.25
CA LYS A 124 16.65 -3.40 -0.45
C LYS A 124 17.28 -4.33 0.60
N GLY A 125 16.99 -4.14 1.88
CA GLY A 125 17.51 -4.98 2.96
C GLY A 125 17.11 -6.46 2.83
N LEU A 126 15.87 -6.72 2.40
CA LEU A 126 15.39 -8.08 2.15
C LEU A 126 16.04 -8.72 0.91
N ASN A 127 16.32 -7.95 -0.13
CA ASN A 127 17.03 -8.42 -1.31
C ASN A 127 18.50 -8.74 -1.00
N GLU A 128 19.14 -8.00 -0.11
CA GLU A 128 20.48 -8.31 0.40
C GLU A 128 20.47 -9.68 1.12
N LEU A 129 19.45 -9.98 1.92
CA LEU A 129 19.27 -11.29 2.56
C LEU A 129 19.09 -12.42 1.53
N LYS A 130 18.35 -12.16 0.45
CA LYS A 130 18.22 -13.13 -0.66
C LYS A 130 19.57 -13.46 -1.32
N LYS A 131 20.40 -12.43 -1.56
CA LYS A 131 21.73 -12.62 -2.15
C LYS A 131 22.66 -13.46 -1.27
N GLU A 132 22.46 -13.44 0.05
CA GLU A 132 23.17 -14.29 1.00
C GLU A 132 22.65 -15.75 1.03
N ASN A 133 21.80 -16.16 0.06
CA ASN A 133 21.14 -17.48 -0.01
C ASN A 133 20.26 -17.84 1.20
N LYS A 134 19.72 -16.82 1.87
CA LYS A 134 18.79 -17.00 3.00
C LYS A 134 17.32 -16.87 2.58
N ILE A 135 16.97 -17.40 1.41
CA ILE A 135 15.59 -17.30 0.87
C ILE A 135 14.58 -18.00 1.78
N GLY A 136 14.95 -19.14 2.36
CA GLY A 136 14.10 -19.89 3.29
C GLY A 136 13.72 -19.07 4.53
N ASP A 137 14.62 -18.20 4.99
CA ASP A 137 14.37 -17.28 6.12
C ASP A 137 13.32 -16.21 5.77
N LEU A 138 13.32 -15.72 4.51
CA LEU A 138 12.33 -14.77 4.02
C LEU A 138 10.93 -15.40 3.87
N GLU A 139 10.87 -16.63 3.39
CA GLU A 139 9.61 -17.37 3.24
C GLU A 139 9.10 -17.94 4.57
N ALA A 140 9.88 -17.83 5.64
CA ALA A 140 9.45 -18.30 6.97
C ALA A 140 8.16 -17.58 7.39
N PRO A 141 7.14 -18.30 7.91
CA PRO A 141 5.87 -17.70 8.32
C PRO A 141 6.03 -16.56 9.31
N THR A 142 7.00 -16.64 10.23
CA THR A 142 7.32 -15.59 11.21
C THR A 142 7.75 -14.30 10.54
N MET A 143 8.55 -14.39 9.46
CA MET A 143 8.99 -13.22 8.68
C MET A 143 7.81 -12.61 7.92
N GLN A 144 6.99 -13.41 7.26
CA GLN A 144 5.83 -12.94 6.52
C GLN A 144 4.81 -12.27 7.44
N LEU A 145 4.54 -12.84 8.62
CA LEU A 145 3.69 -12.22 9.64
C LEU A 145 4.26 -10.89 10.14
N PHE A 146 5.58 -10.83 10.38
CA PHE A 146 6.23 -9.58 10.76
C PHE A 146 6.04 -8.51 9.66
N LEU A 147 6.37 -8.82 8.41
CA LEU A 147 6.27 -7.88 7.29
C LEU A 147 4.83 -7.40 7.11
N ASN A 148 3.86 -8.30 7.18
CA ASN A 148 2.45 -7.93 7.09
C ASN A 148 2.05 -6.96 8.20
N ARG A 149 2.38 -7.26 9.46
CA ARG A 149 2.12 -6.36 10.58
C ARG A 149 2.83 -5.02 10.42
N PHE A 150 4.08 -5.02 9.98
CA PHE A 150 4.86 -3.83 9.78
C PHE A 150 4.25 -2.92 8.70
N TYR A 151 3.92 -3.46 7.52
CA TYR A 151 3.35 -2.67 6.42
C TYR A 151 1.91 -2.22 6.70
N THR A 152 1.10 -3.02 7.38
CA THR A 152 -0.25 -2.60 7.84
C THR A 152 -0.14 -1.37 8.74
N ASN A 153 0.68 -1.43 9.77
CA ASN A 153 0.85 -0.29 10.68
C ASN A 153 1.47 0.94 10.00
N ARG A 154 2.43 0.73 9.07
CA ARG A 154 2.97 1.83 8.26
C ARG A 154 1.87 2.50 7.44
N THR A 155 1.01 1.71 6.81
CA THR A 155 -0.12 2.22 6.03
C THR A 155 -1.06 3.03 6.91
N GLU A 156 -1.42 2.55 8.10
CA GLU A 156 -2.27 3.28 9.05
C GLU A 156 -1.63 4.60 9.51
N ILE A 157 -0.32 4.63 9.81
CA ILE A 157 0.42 5.86 10.14
C ILE A 157 0.32 6.86 8.99
N ARG A 158 0.54 6.42 7.74
CA ARG A 158 0.47 7.29 6.56
C ARG A 158 -0.93 7.85 6.34
N ILE A 159 -1.95 7.00 6.44
CA ILE A 159 -3.36 7.43 6.30
C ILE A 159 -3.70 8.50 7.34
N LEU A 160 -3.33 8.30 8.61
CA LEU A 160 -3.60 9.25 9.67
C LEU A 160 -2.93 10.60 9.42
N ILE A 161 -1.66 10.60 9.04
CA ILE A 161 -0.91 11.83 8.77
C ILE A 161 -1.44 12.50 7.50
N GLU A 162 -1.64 11.76 6.42
CA GLU A 162 -2.10 12.29 5.13
C GLU A 162 -3.50 12.90 5.24
N GLN A 163 -4.43 12.22 5.94
CA GLN A 163 -5.75 12.74 6.23
C GLN A 163 -5.69 14.05 7.02
N TYR A 164 -4.82 14.13 8.02
CA TYR A 164 -4.64 15.34 8.81
C TYR A 164 -4.05 16.49 7.99
N LEU A 165 -3.01 16.22 7.21
CA LEU A 165 -2.37 17.23 6.37
C LEU A 165 -3.31 17.80 5.31
N SER A 166 -4.18 16.95 4.75
CA SER A 166 -5.16 17.36 3.74
C SER A 166 -6.18 18.40 4.25
N PHE A 167 -6.40 18.51 5.55
CA PHE A 167 -7.27 19.56 6.11
C PHE A 167 -6.69 20.98 6.02
N PHE A 168 -5.42 21.11 5.72
CA PHE A 168 -4.71 22.37 5.53
C PHE A 168 -4.46 22.71 4.05
N GLU A 169 -4.91 21.86 3.15
CA GLU A 169 -4.76 22.02 1.71
C GLU A 169 -6.11 22.36 1.06
N LYS A 170 -6.05 22.86 -0.17
CA LYS A 170 -7.27 23.01 -0.96
C LYS A 170 -7.88 21.63 -1.26
N PRO A 171 -9.20 21.46 -1.08
CA PRO A 171 -9.85 20.20 -1.44
C PRO A 171 -9.55 19.79 -2.88
N LYS A 172 -9.28 18.52 -3.11
CA LYS A 172 -9.02 17.95 -4.45
C LYS A 172 -10.26 18.06 -5.37
N GLY A 173 -11.45 18.24 -4.80
CA GLY A 173 -12.73 18.37 -5.49
C GLY A 173 -13.90 18.38 -4.52
N GLU A 174 -15.11 18.68 -5.01
CA GLU A 174 -16.33 18.78 -4.19
C GLU A 174 -16.71 17.49 -3.45
N ASN A 175 -16.32 16.33 -4.00
CA ASN A 175 -16.62 15.03 -3.41
C ASN A 175 -15.53 14.53 -2.46
N TYR A 176 -14.51 15.36 -2.16
CA TYR A 176 -13.42 14.94 -1.30
C TYR A 176 -13.60 15.38 0.14
N PHE A 177 -13.38 14.43 1.03
CA PHE A 177 -13.21 14.67 2.44
C PHE A 177 -11.78 14.29 2.84
N GLY A 178 -10.91 15.28 2.91
CA GLY A 178 -9.48 15.03 3.06
C GLY A 178 -8.94 14.19 1.90
N ILE A 179 -8.41 13.01 2.19
CA ILE A 179 -7.89 12.08 1.18
C ILE A 179 -8.97 11.15 0.60
N VAL A 180 -10.16 11.12 1.20
CA VAL A 180 -11.24 10.22 0.81
C VAL A 180 -12.11 10.87 -0.24
N ASN A 181 -12.26 10.25 -1.40
CA ASN A 181 -13.27 10.57 -2.40
C ASN A 181 -14.57 9.85 -2.02
N LEU A 182 -15.60 10.61 -1.67
CA LEU A 182 -16.90 10.07 -1.22
C LEU A 182 -17.74 9.52 -2.39
N LYS A 183 -17.36 9.83 -3.63
CA LYS A 183 -18.05 9.41 -4.87
C LYS A 183 -17.05 8.96 -5.92
N ALA A 184 -16.07 8.13 -5.53
CA ALA A 184 -15.12 7.58 -6.47
C ALA A 184 -15.82 6.67 -7.49
N GLU A 185 -15.40 6.75 -8.74
CA GLU A 185 -15.89 5.95 -9.86
C GLU A 185 -14.85 4.91 -10.26
N PRO A 186 -14.97 3.64 -9.88
CA PRO A 186 -13.96 2.61 -10.18
C PRO A 186 -13.64 2.48 -11.67
N VAL A 187 -14.64 2.65 -12.55
CA VAL A 187 -14.43 2.57 -14.00
C VAL A 187 -13.50 3.68 -14.50
N LYS A 188 -13.58 4.90 -13.95
CA LYS A 188 -12.65 5.98 -14.31
C LYS A 188 -11.23 5.66 -13.84
N ILE A 189 -11.09 5.12 -12.63
CA ILE A 189 -9.80 4.71 -12.11
C ILE A 189 -9.19 3.58 -12.95
N ILE A 190 -9.99 2.59 -13.36
CA ILE A 190 -9.55 1.51 -14.26
C ILE A 190 -9.04 2.07 -15.59
N ARG A 191 -9.73 3.05 -16.20
CA ARG A 191 -9.29 3.68 -17.45
C ARG A 191 -7.92 4.36 -17.30
N SER A 192 -7.75 5.17 -16.25
CA SER A 192 -6.45 5.80 -15.95
C SER A 192 -5.35 4.77 -15.72
N VAL A 193 -5.64 3.64 -15.07
CA VAL A 193 -4.70 2.54 -14.88
C VAL A 193 -4.27 1.94 -16.22
N ILE A 194 -5.21 1.69 -17.15
CA ILE A 194 -4.91 1.13 -18.46
C ILE A 194 -4.05 2.10 -19.27
N GLU A 195 -4.37 3.40 -19.27
CA GLU A 195 -3.61 4.44 -19.95
C GLU A 195 -2.15 4.49 -19.44
N ASP A 196 -1.96 4.47 -18.14
CA ASP A 196 -0.62 4.51 -17.54
C ASP A 196 0.18 3.23 -17.80
N ILE A 197 -0.46 2.06 -17.81
CA ILE A 197 0.21 0.80 -18.18
C ILE A 197 0.54 0.79 -19.68
N GLN A 198 -0.33 1.31 -20.56
CA GLN A 198 -0.01 1.48 -21.99
C GLN A 198 1.23 2.36 -22.17
N PHE A 199 1.30 3.48 -21.44
CA PHE A 199 2.48 4.34 -21.46
C PHE A 199 3.75 3.58 -21.02
N LEU A 200 3.66 2.74 -19.99
CA LEU A 200 4.78 1.91 -19.55
C LEU A 200 5.19 0.86 -20.59
N CYS A 201 4.23 0.22 -21.25
CA CYS A 201 4.49 -0.72 -22.34
C CYS A 201 5.26 -0.03 -23.46
N ASN A 202 4.82 1.14 -23.90
CA ASN A 202 5.46 1.92 -24.96
C ASN A 202 6.88 2.36 -24.58
N LYS A 203 7.07 2.85 -23.34
CA LYS A 203 8.37 3.23 -22.80
C LYS A 203 9.37 2.08 -22.78
N ASN A 204 8.89 0.86 -22.50
CA ASN A 204 9.73 -0.35 -22.48
C ASN A 204 9.78 -1.07 -23.85
N LYS A 205 9.29 -0.45 -24.92
CA LYS A 205 9.31 -0.99 -26.29
C LYS A 205 8.59 -2.37 -26.38
N LEU A 206 7.59 -2.60 -25.53
CA LEU A 206 6.74 -3.77 -25.64
C LEU A 206 5.68 -3.48 -26.73
N ASN A 207 5.69 -4.23 -27.81
CA ASN A 207 4.72 -4.11 -28.90
C ASN A 207 3.36 -4.71 -28.49
N VAL A 208 2.67 -4.03 -27.57
CA VAL A 208 1.37 -4.44 -27.05
C VAL A 208 0.44 -3.23 -27.04
N GLU A 209 -0.64 -3.31 -27.81
CA GLU A 209 -1.73 -2.34 -27.78
C GLU A 209 -2.80 -2.85 -26.82
N LEU A 210 -2.97 -2.15 -25.68
CA LEU A 210 -3.90 -2.60 -24.62
C LEU A 210 -5.36 -2.47 -25.06
N ASP A 211 -5.71 -1.56 -25.94
CA ASP A 211 -7.07 -1.40 -26.46
C ASP A 211 -7.55 -2.65 -27.23
N ASP A 212 -6.62 -3.42 -27.80
CA ASP A 212 -6.94 -4.66 -28.52
C ASP A 212 -7.20 -5.83 -27.58
N ILE A 213 -6.56 -5.84 -26.41
CA ILE A 213 -6.55 -6.98 -25.49
C ILE A 213 -7.35 -6.77 -24.21
N VAL A 214 -7.57 -5.51 -23.78
CA VAL A 214 -8.28 -5.18 -22.54
C VAL A 214 -9.68 -4.68 -22.86
N LYS A 215 -10.70 -5.36 -22.31
CA LYS A 215 -12.10 -4.95 -22.44
C LYS A 215 -12.71 -4.63 -21.10
N ILE A 216 -13.27 -3.44 -20.96
CA ILE A 216 -14.03 -3.03 -19.78
C ILE A 216 -15.49 -3.33 -20.00
N LYS A 217 -16.06 -4.26 -19.21
CA LYS A 217 -17.48 -4.58 -19.16
C LYS A 217 -18.05 -3.99 -17.88
N SER A 218 -18.87 -2.94 -17.96
CA SER A 218 -19.60 -2.41 -16.81
C SER A 218 -21.06 -2.84 -16.91
N CYS A 219 -21.59 -3.42 -15.85
CA CYS A 219 -22.99 -3.86 -15.81
C CYS A 219 -23.98 -2.71 -15.56
N LYS A 220 -23.52 -1.61 -14.95
CA LYS A 220 -24.32 -0.38 -14.72
C LYS A 220 -23.46 0.85 -14.91
N ASN A 221 -24.04 1.88 -15.52
CA ASN A 221 -23.43 3.20 -15.58
C ASN A 221 -23.46 3.84 -14.17
N ASN A 222 -22.36 4.48 -13.76
CA ASN A 222 -22.23 5.28 -12.55
C ASN A 222 -22.23 4.52 -11.21
N ILE A 223 -21.54 3.37 -11.13
CA ILE A 223 -21.21 2.80 -9.84
C ILE A 223 -20.22 3.73 -9.12
N ILE A 224 -20.60 4.18 -7.93
CA ILE A 224 -19.79 5.04 -7.05
C ILE A 224 -19.64 4.41 -5.69
N LEU A 225 -18.49 4.64 -5.04
CA LEU A 225 -18.23 4.23 -3.65
C LEU A 225 -17.24 5.20 -2.98
N PRO A 226 -17.32 5.35 -1.65
CA PRO A 226 -16.29 6.07 -0.91
C PRO A 226 -15.01 5.26 -0.86
N CYS A 227 -13.89 5.84 -1.31
CA CYS A 227 -12.57 5.23 -1.15
C CYS A 227 -11.44 6.27 -1.18
N ILE A 228 -10.22 5.83 -0.97
CA ILE A 228 -9.02 6.61 -1.22
C ILE A 228 -8.54 6.26 -2.63
N ASP A 229 -8.75 7.18 -3.59
CA ASP A 229 -8.54 6.93 -5.02
C ASP A 229 -7.16 6.37 -5.35
N HIS A 230 -6.09 6.93 -4.80
CA HIS A 230 -4.74 6.49 -5.10
C HIS A 230 -4.41 5.09 -4.53
N TYR A 231 -5.12 4.63 -3.48
CA TYR A 231 -4.97 3.25 -3.00
C TYR A 231 -5.74 2.27 -3.88
N LEU A 232 -6.96 2.63 -4.31
CA LEU A 232 -7.70 1.82 -5.28
C LEU A 232 -6.96 1.77 -6.62
N TYR A 233 -6.42 2.90 -7.07
CA TYR A 233 -5.54 2.98 -8.23
C TYR A 233 -4.35 2.02 -8.12
N TYR A 234 -3.62 2.05 -6.98
CA TYR A 234 -2.49 1.15 -6.74
C TYR A 234 -2.88 -0.33 -6.85
N ILE A 235 -3.99 -0.72 -6.19
CA ILE A 235 -4.49 -2.10 -6.23
C ILE A 235 -4.75 -2.51 -7.69
N LEU A 236 -5.53 -1.71 -8.42
CA LEU A 236 -5.90 -2.00 -9.80
C LEU A 236 -4.68 -2.02 -10.72
N PHE A 237 -3.76 -1.08 -10.54
CA PHE A 237 -2.52 -1.02 -11.31
C PHE A 237 -1.68 -2.31 -11.14
N GLU A 238 -1.46 -2.78 -9.92
CA GLU A 238 -0.69 -3.99 -9.65
C GLU A 238 -1.39 -5.24 -10.21
N LEU A 239 -2.70 -5.37 -10.03
CA LEU A 239 -3.45 -6.52 -10.50
C LEU A 239 -3.55 -6.58 -12.04
N VAL A 240 -3.85 -5.45 -12.69
CA VAL A 240 -3.93 -5.37 -14.17
C VAL A 240 -2.55 -5.56 -14.79
N LYS A 241 -1.51 -4.95 -14.21
CA LYS A 241 -0.12 -5.16 -14.64
C LYS A 241 0.27 -6.64 -14.60
N ASN A 242 -0.08 -7.36 -13.53
CA ASN A 242 0.19 -8.79 -13.42
C ASN A 242 -0.55 -9.60 -14.51
N SER A 243 -1.81 -9.27 -14.81
CA SER A 243 -2.58 -9.92 -15.87
C SER A 243 -1.97 -9.67 -17.26
N ILE A 244 -1.51 -8.45 -17.53
CA ILE A 244 -0.83 -8.11 -18.78
C ILE A 244 0.48 -8.88 -18.90
N GLN A 245 1.29 -8.92 -17.85
CA GLN A 245 2.54 -9.67 -17.84
C GLN A 245 2.31 -11.17 -18.10
N ALA A 246 1.30 -11.77 -17.44
CA ALA A 246 0.94 -13.18 -17.66
C ALA A 246 0.49 -13.47 -19.10
N THR A 247 -0.19 -12.53 -19.75
CA THR A 247 -0.59 -12.68 -21.15
C THR A 247 0.58 -12.53 -22.12
N ILE A 248 1.51 -11.58 -21.86
CA ILE A 248 2.72 -11.41 -22.66
C ILE A 248 3.62 -12.65 -22.54
N GLU A 249 3.80 -13.18 -21.35
CA GLU A 249 4.58 -14.39 -21.11
C GLU A 249 4.01 -15.59 -21.88
N LYS A 250 2.70 -15.77 -21.84
CA LYS A 250 2.02 -16.83 -22.60
C LYS A 250 2.17 -16.65 -24.11
N LYS A 251 2.08 -15.41 -24.62
CA LYS A 251 2.29 -15.10 -26.04
C LYS A 251 3.70 -15.46 -26.50
N GLY A 252 4.70 -15.26 -25.67
CA GLY A 252 6.08 -15.67 -25.96
C GLY A 252 6.26 -17.19 -26.07
N LEU A 253 5.42 -17.98 -25.38
CA LEU A 253 5.48 -19.45 -25.38
C LEU A 253 4.58 -20.09 -26.46
N PHE A 254 3.50 -19.46 -26.86
CA PHE A 254 2.48 -20.01 -27.77
C PHE A 254 2.17 -19.06 -28.92
N HIS A 255 2.66 -19.35 -30.13
CA HIS A 255 2.55 -18.47 -31.30
C HIS A 255 1.11 -18.13 -31.74
N ASN A 256 0.16 -19.06 -31.57
CA ASN A 256 -1.25 -18.86 -31.97
C ASN A 256 -2.13 -18.30 -30.84
N TYR A 257 -1.52 -17.86 -29.75
CA TYR A 257 -2.24 -17.32 -28.60
C TYR A 257 -2.67 -15.87 -28.82
N VAL A 258 -3.95 -15.59 -28.54
CA VAL A 258 -4.51 -14.23 -28.57
C VAL A 258 -4.73 -13.75 -27.15
N PRO A 259 -3.98 -12.72 -26.70
CA PRO A 259 -4.16 -12.13 -25.38
C PRO A 259 -5.57 -11.58 -25.19
N LYS A 260 -6.15 -11.80 -24.00
CA LYS A 260 -7.45 -11.24 -23.64
C LYS A 260 -7.50 -11.00 -22.14
N ILE A 261 -7.91 -9.78 -21.78
CA ILE A 261 -8.16 -9.37 -20.39
C ILE A 261 -9.54 -8.71 -20.32
N GLU A 262 -10.38 -9.15 -19.41
CA GLU A 262 -11.70 -8.57 -19.19
C GLU A 262 -11.81 -8.00 -17.77
N LEU A 263 -12.18 -6.73 -17.67
CA LEU A 263 -12.49 -6.07 -16.40
C LEU A 263 -13.99 -5.81 -16.31
N SER A 264 -14.57 -6.15 -15.16
CA SER A 264 -15.99 -5.92 -14.90
C SER A 264 -16.17 -5.28 -13.54
N VAL A 265 -17.03 -4.27 -13.44
CA VAL A 265 -17.44 -3.65 -12.17
C VAL A 265 -18.89 -4.04 -11.93
N ILE A 266 -19.15 -4.79 -10.87
CA ILE A 266 -20.42 -5.43 -10.59
C ILE A 266 -20.89 -4.99 -9.19
N GLU A 267 -22.08 -4.43 -9.11
CA GLU A 267 -22.77 -4.21 -7.84
C GLU A 267 -23.48 -5.51 -7.44
N ILE A 268 -23.04 -6.16 -6.36
CA ILE A 268 -23.67 -7.39 -5.87
C ILE A 268 -24.97 -7.04 -5.13
N ASP A 269 -24.86 -6.10 -4.21
CA ASP A 269 -25.95 -5.58 -3.40
C ASP A 269 -25.65 -4.11 -3.02
N GLU A 270 -26.47 -3.56 -2.14
CA GLU A 270 -26.32 -2.18 -1.67
C GLU A 270 -25.01 -1.90 -0.94
N ASN A 271 -24.36 -2.92 -0.40
CA ASN A 271 -23.18 -2.83 0.46
C ASN A 271 -21.89 -3.28 -0.23
N TRP A 272 -21.99 -4.02 -1.34
CA TRP A 272 -20.84 -4.65 -1.95
C TRP A 272 -20.76 -4.44 -3.46
N ILE A 273 -19.57 -4.05 -3.89
CA ILE A 273 -19.15 -3.95 -5.29
C ILE A 273 -18.00 -4.94 -5.49
N VAL A 274 -18.00 -5.61 -6.62
CA VAL A 274 -16.88 -6.47 -7.05
C VAL A 274 -16.27 -5.92 -8.32
N ILE A 275 -14.95 -5.79 -8.32
CA ILE A 275 -14.18 -5.62 -9.54
C ILE A 275 -13.61 -6.99 -9.88
N LYS A 276 -14.04 -7.54 -11.03
CA LYS A 276 -13.51 -8.79 -11.57
C LYS A 276 -12.47 -8.48 -12.64
N ILE A 277 -11.31 -9.09 -12.55
CA ILE A 277 -10.24 -9.05 -13.57
C ILE A 277 -10.03 -10.49 -14.02
N GLU A 278 -10.20 -10.75 -15.30
CA GLU A 278 -10.06 -12.07 -15.91
C GLU A 278 -9.07 -12.01 -17.05
N ASP A 279 -8.03 -12.81 -17.01
CA ASP A 279 -7.05 -12.95 -18.06
C ASP A 279 -6.97 -14.39 -18.55
N ASN A 280 -6.61 -14.56 -19.81
CA ASN A 280 -6.30 -15.87 -20.39
C ASN A 280 -4.78 -16.15 -20.45
N GLY A 281 -4.00 -15.51 -19.56
CA GLY A 281 -2.54 -15.59 -19.49
C GLY A 281 -2.00 -16.97 -19.13
N ILE A 282 -0.73 -17.00 -18.71
CA ILE A 282 -0.06 -18.28 -18.34
C ILE A 282 -0.64 -18.90 -17.06
N GLY A 283 -1.36 -18.13 -16.24
CA GLY A 283 -1.86 -18.60 -14.95
C GLY A 283 -0.76 -18.79 -13.91
N ILE A 284 -1.15 -19.25 -12.73
CA ILE A 284 -0.26 -19.45 -11.59
C ILE A 284 -0.09 -20.94 -11.34
N GLN A 285 1.14 -21.39 -11.15
CA GLN A 285 1.42 -22.77 -10.76
C GLN A 285 0.89 -23.05 -9.35
N GLU A 286 0.31 -24.22 -9.13
CA GLU A 286 -0.29 -24.62 -7.85
C GLU A 286 0.68 -24.47 -6.66
N LEU A 287 1.94 -24.82 -6.84
CA LEU A 287 2.99 -24.67 -5.82
C LEU A 287 3.24 -23.21 -5.40
N ASN A 288 2.86 -22.27 -6.24
CA ASN A 288 3.06 -20.84 -6.00
C ASN A 288 1.79 -20.12 -5.44
N MET A 289 0.62 -20.78 -5.47
CA MET A 289 -0.64 -20.15 -5.05
C MET A 289 -0.62 -19.57 -3.63
N ASN A 290 0.05 -20.22 -2.69
CA ASN A 290 0.22 -19.69 -1.34
C ASN A 290 1.30 -18.61 -1.26
N LYS A 291 2.32 -18.68 -2.13
CA LYS A 291 3.47 -17.78 -2.10
C LYS A 291 3.22 -16.43 -2.75
N ILE A 292 2.20 -16.30 -3.61
CA ILE A 292 1.86 -15.02 -4.23
C ILE A 292 1.54 -13.93 -3.21
N TRP A 293 1.16 -14.30 -1.97
CA TRP A 293 0.90 -13.41 -0.85
C TRP A 293 2.14 -13.04 -0.03
N TYR A 294 3.30 -13.65 -0.35
CA TYR A 294 4.54 -13.42 0.38
C TYR A 294 5.24 -12.17 -0.14
N TYR A 295 5.71 -11.37 0.80
CA TYR A 295 6.56 -10.21 0.49
C TYR A 295 7.86 -10.67 -0.17
N SER A 296 8.29 -9.92 -1.18
CA SER A 296 9.47 -10.24 -1.99
C SER A 296 9.38 -11.53 -2.81
N PHE A 297 8.20 -12.17 -2.93
CA PHE A 297 8.01 -13.28 -3.84
C PHE A 297 7.70 -12.76 -5.25
N THR A 298 8.48 -13.18 -6.22
CA THR A 298 8.26 -12.90 -7.64
C THR A 298 8.79 -14.04 -8.49
N THR A 299 8.10 -14.35 -9.57
CA THR A 299 8.54 -15.29 -10.60
C THR A 299 9.28 -14.58 -11.75
N SER A 300 9.26 -13.25 -11.76
CA SER A 300 9.96 -12.45 -12.76
C SER A 300 11.45 -12.35 -12.45
N VAL A 301 12.28 -12.39 -13.48
CA VAL A 301 13.71 -12.10 -13.35
C VAL A 301 13.88 -10.59 -13.15
N ILE A 302 14.38 -10.19 -11.99
CA ILE A 302 14.68 -8.78 -11.66
C ILE A 302 16.18 -8.57 -11.81
N ASP A 303 16.60 -7.68 -12.72
CA ASP A 303 17.96 -7.18 -12.73
C ASP A 303 18.16 -6.22 -11.54
N SER A 304 19.19 -6.50 -10.73
CA SER A 304 19.49 -5.77 -9.49
C SER A 304 19.93 -4.32 -9.72
N THR A 305 20.10 -3.90 -10.97
CA THR A 305 20.45 -2.54 -11.38
C THR A 305 19.26 -1.57 -11.40
N ASP A 306 18.04 -2.08 -11.32
CA ASP A 306 16.82 -1.27 -11.45
C ASP A 306 16.40 -0.55 -10.14
N ILE A 307 17.13 -0.75 -9.05
CA ILE A 307 16.84 -0.10 -7.76
C ILE A 307 17.62 1.21 -7.67
N VAL A 308 17.02 2.30 -8.12
CA VAL A 308 17.58 3.65 -7.96
C VAL A 308 17.16 4.22 -6.58
N GLU A 309 18.16 4.68 -5.79
CA GLU A 309 17.90 5.34 -4.51
C GLU A 309 17.07 6.63 -4.71
N GLY A 310 16.00 6.78 -3.93
CA GLY A 310 15.22 8.03 -3.85
C GLY A 310 14.01 8.17 -4.76
N SER A 311 13.67 7.16 -5.55
CA SER A 311 12.48 7.20 -6.41
C SER A 311 11.24 6.61 -5.76
N ASP A 312 10.08 7.22 -6.03
CA ASP A 312 8.78 6.67 -5.63
C ASP A 312 8.58 5.28 -6.24
N PHE A 313 8.05 4.35 -5.44
CA PHE A 313 7.77 2.97 -5.83
C PHE A 313 6.93 2.87 -7.14
N ASN A 314 6.06 3.85 -7.36
CA ASN A 314 5.25 3.96 -8.57
C ASN A 314 6.02 4.39 -9.83
N LYS A 315 7.26 4.89 -9.68
CA LYS A 315 8.06 5.39 -10.81
C LYS A 315 9.08 4.38 -11.34
N LEU A 316 9.31 3.28 -10.62
CA LEU A 316 10.48 2.42 -10.83
C LEU A 316 10.20 1.03 -11.37
N SER A 317 8.97 0.61 -11.48
CA SER A 317 8.71 -0.75 -11.93
C SER A 317 8.47 -0.77 -13.44
N PRO A 318 9.38 -1.37 -14.24
CA PRO A 318 8.96 -2.04 -15.45
C PRO A 318 7.84 -3.04 -15.09
N LEU A 319 7.20 -3.69 -16.02
CA LEU A 319 6.11 -4.64 -15.77
C LEU A 319 6.43 -5.72 -14.71
N SER A 320 7.72 -5.97 -14.42
CA SER A 320 8.15 -6.88 -13.34
C SER A 320 8.12 -6.20 -11.97
N GLY A 321 7.36 -6.76 -11.03
CA GLY A 321 7.24 -6.25 -9.67
C GLY A 321 8.26 -6.86 -8.70
N PHE A 322 8.62 -6.13 -7.64
CA PHE A 322 9.50 -6.60 -6.55
C PHE A 322 8.85 -7.63 -5.60
N GLY A 323 7.67 -8.15 -5.94
CA GLY A 323 6.92 -9.07 -5.09
C GLY A 323 6.22 -8.40 -3.91
N TYR A 324 5.84 -7.13 -4.04
CA TYR A 324 5.09 -6.36 -3.04
C TYR A 324 3.67 -6.00 -3.48
N GLY A 325 3.38 -6.07 -4.77
CA GLY A 325 2.12 -5.61 -5.35
C GLY A 325 0.91 -6.24 -4.68
N LEU A 326 0.83 -7.55 -4.66
CA LEU A 326 -0.31 -8.27 -4.11
C LEU A 326 -0.43 -8.16 -2.57
N PRO A 327 0.65 -8.37 -1.78
CA PRO A 327 0.57 -8.17 -0.32
C PRO A 327 0.17 -6.74 0.11
N ILE A 328 0.65 -5.70 -0.56
CA ILE A 328 0.27 -4.31 -0.25
C ILE A 328 -1.16 -4.02 -0.72
N SER A 329 -1.58 -4.57 -1.86
CA SER A 329 -2.98 -4.48 -2.32
C SER A 329 -3.95 -5.09 -1.29
N ASP A 330 -3.58 -6.23 -0.69
CA ASP A 330 -4.37 -6.85 0.39
C ASP A 330 -4.49 -5.94 1.62
N ILE A 331 -3.41 -5.26 2.02
CA ILE A 331 -3.46 -4.28 3.11
C ILE A 331 -4.45 -3.14 2.80
N TYR A 332 -4.38 -2.57 1.59
CA TYR A 332 -5.23 -1.44 1.22
C TYR A 332 -6.70 -1.82 1.14
N ILE A 333 -7.02 -2.97 0.56
CA ILE A 333 -8.40 -3.42 0.47
C ILE A 333 -8.98 -3.80 1.84
N ASN A 334 -8.18 -4.41 2.70
CA ASN A 334 -8.57 -4.75 4.07
C ASN A 334 -8.85 -3.49 4.90
N PHE A 335 -8.09 -2.41 4.68
CA PHE A 335 -8.40 -1.10 5.26
C PHE A 335 -9.74 -0.55 4.76
N PHE A 336 -10.06 -0.63 3.46
CA PHE A 336 -11.33 -0.16 2.91
C PHE A 336 -12.52 -0.89 3.52
N ASN A 337 -12.42 -2.20 3.64
CA ASN A 337 -13.53 -3.04 4.07
C ASN A 337 -13.60 -3.26 5.59
N SER A 338 -12.53 -2.94 6.32
CA SER A 338 -12.35 -3.28 7.74
C SER A 338 -12.49 -4.79 8.01
N SER A 339 -12.11 -5.61 7.05
CA SER A 339 -12.17 -7.08 7.06
C SER A 339 -11.01 -7.66 6.26
N THR A 340 -10.80 -8.97 6.34
CA THR A 340 -9.76 -9.70 5.61
C THR A 340 -10.34 -10.54 4.47
N ASN A 341 -9.50 -11.10 3.61
CA ASN A 341 -9.87 -11.98 2.50
C ASN A 341 -10.76 -11.28 1.44
N ASN A 342 -10.44 -10.05 1.11
CA ASN A 342 -11.19 -9.24 0.15
C ASN A 342 -10.68 -9.37 -1.29
N ILE A 343 -9.55 -10.04 -1.51
CA ILE A 343 -9.05 -10.42 -2.83
C ILE A 343 -9.13 -11.95 -2.93
N LYS A 344 -9.86 -12.44 -3.93
CA LYS A 344 -9.89 -13.88 -4.27
C LYS A 344 -9.27 -14.08 -5.63
N ILE A 345 -8.45 -15.11 -5.75
CA ILE A 345 -7.72 -15.44 -6.97
C ILE A 345 -7.97 -16.89 -7.30
N ASP A 346 -8.59 -17.13 -8.46
CA ASP A 346 -8.79 -18.45 -9.05
C ASP A 346 -7.90 -18.53 -10.29
N SER A 347 -6.93 -19.45 -10.29
CA SER A 347 -5.97 -19.57 -11.37
C SER A 347 -5.74 -21.02 -11.77
N ILE A 348 -5.63 -21.24 -13.08
CA ILE A 348 -5.28 -22.54 -13.65
C ILE A 348 -4.05 -22.34 -14.53
N TYR A 349 -2.96 -23.01 -14.20
CA TYR A 349 -1.72 -22.92 -14.97
C TYR A 349 -1.95 -23.23 -16.44
N LYS A 350 -1.38 -22.42 -17.33
CA LYS A 350 -1.54 -22.42 -18.79
C LYS A 350 -2.95 -22.05 -19.29
N LYS A 351 -3.91 -21.77 -18.42
CA LYS A 351 -5.25 -21.34 -18.86
C LYS A 351 -5.50 -19.86 -18.60
N GLY A 352 -5.20 -19.35 -17.42
CA GLY A 352 -5.38 -17.96 -17.05
C GLY A 352 -5.73 -17.76 -15.58
N THR A 353 -6.08 -16.54 -15.22
CA THR A 353 -6.39 -16.13 -13.83
C THR A 353 -7.66 -15.30 -13.79
N VAL A 354 -8.46 -15.52 -12.75
CA VAL A 354 -9.61 -14.67 -12.42
C VAL A 354 -9.39 -14.11 -11.02
N ILE A 355 -9.46 -12.78 -10.90
CA ILE A 355 -9.29 -12.06 -9.64
C ILE A 355 -10.62 -11.37 -9.31
N TYR A 356 -11.08 -11.54 -8.07
CA TYR A 356 -12.24 -10.85 -7.52
C TYR A 356 -11.79 -9.93 -6.41
N LEU A 357 -11.98 -8.62 -6.60
CA LEU A 357 -11.71 -7.58 -5.63
C LEU A 357 -13.03 -7.11 -5.03
N TYR A 358 -13.30 -7.47 -3.79
CA TYR A 358 -14.51 -7.07 -3.05
C TYR A 358 -14.31 -5.72 -2.40
N LEU A 359 -15.22 -4.78 -2.65
CA LEU A 359 -15.20 -3.42 -2.13
C LEU A 359 -16.51 -3.15 -1.38
N ARG A 360 -16.39 -2.72 -0.13
CA ARG A 360 -17.55 -2.35 0.66
C ARG A 360 -18.02 -0.94 0.30
N ASN A 361 -19.27 -0.82 -0.08
CA ASN A 361 -19.90 0.47 -0.29
C ASN A 361 -20.40 1.03 1.05
N HIS A 362 -19.62 1.95 1.63
CA HIS A 362 -19.96 2.65 2.85
C HIS A 362 -20.93 3.78 2.52
N LYS A 363 -22.23 3.47 2.35
CA LYS A 363 -23.26 4.51 2.18
C LYS A 363 -23.28 5.45 3.40
N LEU A 364 -23.26 6.77 3.15
CA LEU A 364 -23.32 7.84 4.15
C LEU A 364 -24.73 8.07 4.70
#